data_fde08adcba1f379ce0da15655d7b4030
#
_entry.id   fde08adcba1f379ce0da15655d7b4030
#
_cell.length_a   1.000
_cell.length_b   1.000
_cell.length_c   1.000
_cell.angle_alpha   90.00
_cell.angle_beta   90.00
_cell.angle_gamma   90.00
#
_symmetry.space_group_name_H-M   'P 1'
#
loop_
_entity.id
_entity.type
_entity.pdbx_description
1 polymer ?
#
loop_
_entity_poly.entity_id
_entity_poly.type
_entity_poly.pdbx_seq_one_letter_code
_entity_poly.pdbx_strand_id
1 'polypeptide(L)'
;MDKNRRRGIERLCDEQIVPGTEVILLDDAFQHRYVKPGINILLVDYHRLICDDKLLPAGRLREPKEGKDRANIVIVTKCPEDIKPMGFRVISKALKLYPYQKLFFSTLKYSRLIPLFEEGEYPLDELLPHKHVLLLTGIASPEQMKMDLEHYETDITPLSFGDHHYFSAKDVA
;
A
#
# COMPACT_ATOMS: atom_id res chain seq x y z
N MET A 1 -5.24 7.14 -20.44
CA MET A 1 -5.85 6.20 -19.47
C MET A 1 -7.19 5.75 -20.04
N ASP A 2 -7.45 4.46 -20.21
CA ASP A 2 -8.73 3.97 -20.76
C ASP A 2 -9.70 3.62 -19.61
N LYS A 3 -10.90 4.21 -19.65
CA LYS A 3 -11.94 3.93 -18.65
C LYS A 3 -12.49 2.49 -18.77
N ASN A 4 -12.37 1.89 -19.95
CA ASN A 4 -12.77 0.50 -20.19
C ASN A 4 -11.53 -0.40 -20.13
N ARG A 5 -11.34 -1.08 -19.00
CA ARG A 5 -10.18 -1.97 -18.76
C ARG A 5 -10.07 -3.11 -19.78
N ARG A 6 -11.18 -3.67 -20.25
CA ARG A 6 -11.16 -4.73 -21.28
C ARG A 6 -10.53 -4.20 -22.58
N ARG A 7 -11.02 -3.07 -23.08
CA ARG A 7 -10.46 -2.43 -24.26
C ARG A 7 -9.00 -2.02 -24.08
N GLY A 8 -8.66 -1.54 -22.86
CA GLY A 8 -7.26 -1.23 -22.55
C GLY A 8 -6.34 -2.45 -22.62
N ILE A 9 -6.77 -3.59 -22.09
CA ILE A 9 -6.03 -4.86 -22.17
C ILE A 9 -5.91 -5.33 -23.62
N GLU A 10 -7.02 -5.35 -24.38
CA GLU A 10 -7.02 -5.73 -25.80
C GLU A 10 -5.98 -4.92 -26.61
N ARG A 11 -5.91 -3.61 -26.36
CA ARG A 11 -4.91 -2.74 -27.00
C ARG A 11 -3.48 -3.01 -26.53
N LEU A 12 -3.26 -3.36 -25.28
CA LEU A 12 -1.94 -3.72 -24.75
C LEU A 12 -1.47 -5.09 -25.24
N CYS A 13 -2.40 -6.00 -25.57
CA CYS A 13 -2.10 -7.29 -26.17
C CYS A 13 -1.89 -7.21 -27.68
N ASP A 14 -2.18 -6.09 -28.32
CA ASP A 14 -1.98 -5.90 -29.76
C ASP A 14 -0.50 -5.55 -30.03
N GLU A 15 0.21 -6.49 -30.62
CA GLU A 15 1.62 -6.36 -31.00
C GLU A 15 1.93 -5.16 -31.90
N GLN A 16 0.93 -4.72 -32.67
CA GLN A 16 1.08 -3.56 -33.56
C GLN A 16 1.02 -2.23 -32.76
N ILE A 17 0.36 -2.24 -31.59
CA ILE A 17 0.19 -1.05 -30.75
C ILE A 17 1.28 -1.01 -29.66
N VAL A 18 1.51 -2.13 -28.96
CA VAL A 18 2.50 -2.23 -27.88
C VAL A 18 3.28 -3.54 -28.03
N PRO A 19 4.35 -3.52 -28.83
CA PRO A 19 5.14 -4.73 -29.07
C PRO A 19 5.85 -5.22 -27.81
N GLY A 20 5.93 -6.53 -27.64
CA GLY A 20 6.69 -7.17 -26.56
C GLY A 20 6.04 -7.10 -25.17
N THR A 21 4.73 -6.90 -25.07
CA THR A 21 4.02 -6.96 -23.79
C THR A 21 3.90 -8.40 -23.32
N GLU A 22 4.62 -8.75 -22.27
CA GLU A 22 4.57 -10.10 -21.67
C GLU A 22 3.61 -10.17 -20.47
N VAL A 23 3.50 -9.08 -19.69
CA VAL A 23 2.70 -9.02 -18.47
C VAL A 23 1.92 -7.72 -18.40
N ILE A 24 0.65 -7.81 -18.02
CA ILE A 24 -0.21 -6.66 -17.75
C ILE A 24 -0.59 -6.68 -16.27
N LEU A 25 -0.22 -5.63 -15.54
CA LEU A 25 -0.61 -5.43 -14.16
C LEU A 25 -1.84 -4.51 -14.10
N LEU A 26 -2.86 -4.94 -13.35
CA LEU A 26 -4.06 -4.16 -13.10
C LEU A 26 -4.04 -3.65 -11.66
N ASP A 27 -3.87 -2.36 -11.50
CA ASP A 27 -3.92 -1.70 -10.20
C ASP A 27 -5.35 -1.41 -9.76
N ASP A 28 -5.61 -1.55 -8.45
CA ASP A 28 -6.94 -1.43 -7.78
C ASP A 28 -8.05 -2.15 -8.55
N ALA A 29 -7.77 -3.40 -8.96
CA ALA A 29 -8.65 -4.14 -9.85
C ALA A 29 -9.33 -5.37 -9.22
N PHE A 30 -9.09 -5.63 -7.95
CA PHE A 30 -9.58 -6.87 -7.31
C PHE A 30 -11.11 -7.01 -7.38
N GLN A 31 -11.86 -5.90 -7.31
CA GLN A 31 -13.32 -5.88 -7.44
C GLN A 31 -13.79 -5.89 -8.91
N HIS A 32 -12.88 -5.78 -9.88
CA HIS A 32 -13.22 -5.73 -11.31
C HIS A 32 -13.43 -7.13 -11.88
N ARG A 33 -14.67 -7.62 -11.88
CA ARG A 33 -15.03 -8.98 -12.30
C ARG A 33 -15.21 -9.19 -13.80
N TYR A 34 -15.12 -8.12 -14.60
CA TYR A 34 -15.23 -8.20 -16.08
C TYR A 34 -13.97 -8.71 -16.76
N VAL A 35 -12.86 -8.77 -16.04
CA VAL A 35 -11.58 -9.35 -16.48
C VAL A 35 -11.23 -10.48 -15.54
N LYS A 36 -10.89 -11.64 -16.07
CA LYS A 36 -10.39 -12.77 -15.30
C LYS A 36 -8.85 -12.79 -15.43
N PRO A 37 -8.11 -12.30 -14.43
CA PRO A 37 -6.65 -12.35 -14.47
C PRO A 37 -6.15 -13.79 -14.26
N GLY A 38 -4.92 -14.06 -14.69
CA GLY A 38 -4.25 -15.32 -14.40
C GLY A 38 -3.89 -15.48 -12.92
N ILE A 39 -3.53 -14.36 -12.26
CA ILE A 39 -3.19 -14.29 -10.85
C ILE A 39 -3.93 -13.12 -10.21
N ASN A 40 -4.66 -13.41 -9.13
CA ASN A 40 -5.28 -12.40 -8.27
C ASN A 40 -4.43 -12.21 -7.01
N ILE A 41 -3.96 -10.99 -6.78
CA ILE A 41 -3.24 -10.60 -5.58
C ILE A 41 -4.15 -9.70 -4.75
N LEU A 42 -4.40 -10.09 -3.50
CA LEU A 42 -5.16 -9.27 -2.54
C LEU A 42 -4.19 -8.65 -1.54
N LEU A 43 -4.21 -7.33 -1.45
CA LEU A 43 -3.47 -6.59 -0.43
C LEU A 43 -4.39 -6.34 0.78
N VAL A 44 -3.86 -6.63 1.97
CA VAL A 44 -4.56 -6.46 3.25
C VAL A 44 -3.69 -5.59 4.14
N ASP A 45 -4.22 -4.49 4.63
CA ASP A 45 -3.51 -3.61 5.57
C ASP A 45 -3.41 -4.30 6.95
N TYR A 46 -2.19 -4.36 7.51
CA TYR A 46 -1.92 -4.95 8.82
C TYR A 46 -2.74 -4.31 9.94
N HIS A 47 -2.88 -2.98 9.90
CA HIS A 47 -3.62 -2.22 10.92
C HIS A 47 -5.13 -2.35 10.75
N ARG A 48 -5.57 -3.03 9.67
CA ARG A 48 -6.98 -3.13 9.32
C ARG A 48 -7.27 -4.38 8.52
N LEU A 49 -7.25 -5.49 9.23
CA LEU A 49 -7.54 -6.78 8.63
C LEU A 49 -8.98 -6.84 8.11
N ILE A 50 -9.16 -7.45 6.94
CA ILE A 50 -10.49 -7.63 6.33
C ILE A 50 -11.46 -8.44 7.19
N CYS A 51 -10.93 -9.29 8.10
CA CYS A 51 -11.74 -10.07 9.03
C CYS A 51 -12.41 -9.22 10.12
N ASP A 52 -11.84 -8.05 10.44
CA ASP A 52 -12.32 -7.16 11.50
C ASP A 52 -13.16 -6.00 10.97
N ASP A 53 -13.16 -5.79 9.64
CA ASP A 53 -13.87 -4.70 9.00
C ASP A 53 -15.29 -5.11 8.54
N LYS A 54 -16.12 -4.12 8.23
CA LYS A 54 -17.51 -4.25 7.79
C LYS A 54 -17.67 -3.67 6.39
N LEU A 55 -18.74 -4.09 5.72
CA LEU A 55 -19.15 -3.51 4.44
C LEU A 55 -19.55 -2.05 4.59
N LEU A 56 -19.36 -1.28 3.52
CA LEU A 56 -19.92 0.07 3.39
C LEU A 56 -21.45 0.04 3.59
N PRO A 57 -22.04 1.02 4.29
CA PRO A 57 -21.39 2.20 4.90
C PRO A 57 -20.90 1.98 6.34
N ALA A 58 -21.13 0.81 6.94
CA ALA A 58 -20.79 0.50 8.34
C ALA A 58 -19.29 0.24 8.56
N GLY A 59 -18.51 0.06 7.51
CA GLY A 59 -17.08 -0.11 7.47
C GLY A 59 -16.56 0.38 6.12
N ARG A 60 -15.41 -0.14 5.67
CA ARG A 60 -14.78 0.29 4.42
C ARG A 60 -14.64 -0.83 3.38
N LEU A 61 -15.12 -2.03 3.66
CA LEU A 61 -15.10 -3.11 2.67
C LEU A 61 -16.02 -2.76 1.50
N ARG A 62 -15.48 -2.82 0.29
CA ARG A 62 -16.20 -2.61 -0.96
C ARG A 62 -17.00 -3.86 -1.39
N GLU A 63 -16.65 -5.03 -0.83
CA GLU A 63 -17.30 -6.31 -1.08
C GLU A 63 -17.26 -7.22 0.16
N PRO A 64 -18.08 -8.28 0.22
CA PRO A 64 -18.05 -9.24 1.32
C PRO A 64 -16.68 -9.87 1.53
N LYS A 65 -16.39 -10.28 2.78
CA LYS A 65 -15.10 -10.89 3.18
C LYS A 65 -14.74 -12.13 2.38
N GLU A 66 -15.76 -12.86 1.91
CA GLU A 66 -15.64 -14.03 1.04
C GLU A 66 -15.05 -13.68 -0.34
N GLY A 67 -15.07 -12.40 -0.71
CA GLY A 67 -14.38 -11.93 -1.91
C GLY A 67 -12.90 -12.30 -1.96
N LYS A 68 -12.24 -12.42 -0.79
CA LYS A 68 -10.86 -12.89 -0.66
C LYS A 68 -10.61 -14.29 -1.24
N ASP A 69 -11.65 -15.12 -1.34
CA ASP A 69 -11.54 -16.48 -1.83
C ASP A 69 -11.11 -16.57 -3.30
N ARG A 70 -11.23 -15.45 -4.04
CA ARG A 70 -10.71 -15.35 -5.42
C ARG A 70 -9.20 -15.12 -5.49
N ALA A 71 -8.57 -14.73 -4.37
CA ALA A 71 -7.15 -14.44 -4.36
C ALA A 71 -6.33 -15.73 -4.49
N ASN A 72 -5.32 -15.70 -5.34
CA ASN A 72 -4.27 -16.71 -5.38
C ASN A 72 -3.17 -16.39 -4.36
N ILE A 73 -2.92 -15.10 -4.17
CA ILE A 73 -1.92 -14.57 -3.25
C ILE A 73 -2.57 -13.52 -2.37
N VAL A 74 -2.32 -13.59 -1.07
CA VAL A 74 -2.70 -12.57 -0.09
C VAL A 74 -1.41 -12.00 0.50
N ILE A 75 -1.28 -10.68 0.48
CA ILE A 75 -0.12 -10.00 1.06
C ILE A 75 -0.64 -9.07 2.16
N VAL A 76 -0.24 -9.33 3.40
CA VAL A 76 -0.45 -8.39 4.51
C VAL A 76 0.63 -7.34 4.43
N THR A 77 0.23 -6.10 4.16
CA THR A 77 1.12 -4.96 3.95
C THR A 77 1.25 -4.10 5.19
N LYS A 78 2.26 -3.24 5.25
CA LYS A 78 2.54 -2.33 6.36
C LYS A 78 2.73 -3.04 7.70
N CYS A 79 3.30 -4.25 7.67
CA CYS A 79 3.65 -4.94 8.91
C CYS A 79 4.77 -4.19 9.62
N PRO A 80 4.77 -4.12 10.97
CA PRO A 80 5.92 -3.67 11.72
C PRO A 80 7.15 -4.53 11.43
N GLU A 81 8.35 -3.95 11.45
CA GLU A 81 9.59 -4.71 11.25
C GLU A 81 9.84 -5.74 12.35
N ASP A 82 9.40 -5.45 13.57
CA ASP A 82 9.58 -6.26 14.77
C ASP A 82 8.43 -7.25 15.04
N ILE A 83 7.58 -7.52 14.06
CA ILE A 83 6.45 -8.44 14.22
C ILE A 83 6.94 -9.82 14.67
N LYS A 84 6.45 -10.28 15.84
CA LYS A 84 6.85 -11.55 16.44
C LYS A 84 6.21 -12.75 15.72
N PRO A 85 6.81 -13.94 15.77
CA PRO A 85 6.26 -15.15 15.16
C PRO A 85 4.81 -15.47 15.54
N MET A 86 4.40 -15.11 16.76
CA MET A 86 3.02 -15.27 17.21
C MET A 86 2.07 -14.36 16.42
N GLY A 87 2.49 -13.12 16.09
CA GLY A 87 1.70 -12.17 15.28
C GLY A 87 1.35 -12.75 13.91
N PHE A 88 2.32 -13.33 13.22
CA PHE A 88 2.08 -14.01 11.93
C PHE A 88 1.05 -15.13 12.05
N ARG A 89 1.12 -15.94 13.12
CA ARG A 89 0.17 -17.03 13.37
C ARG A 89 -1.24 -16.52 13.63
N VAL A 90 -1.37 -15.46 14.43
CA VAL A 90 -2.68 -14.85 14.75
C VAL A 90 -3.34 -14.34 13.47
N ILE A 91 -2.61 -13.59 12.64
CA ILE A 91 -3.12 -13.04 11.38
C ILE A 91 -3.49 -14.16 10.41
N SER A 92 -2.62 -15.15 10.24
CA SER A 92 -2.88 -16.28 9.36
C SER A 92 -4.16 -17.03 9.75
N LYS A 93 -4.37 -17.22 11.05
CA LYS A 93 -5.58 -17.86 11.59
C LYS A 93 -6.82 -16.98 11.40
N ALA A 94 -6.71 -15.67 11.59
CA ALA A 94 -7.80 -14.72 11.44
C ALA A 94 -8.28 -14.61 9.99
N LEU A 95 -7.35 -14.62 9.03
CA LEU A 95 -7.68 -14.54 7.59
C LEU A 95 -8.39 -15.79 7.06
N LYS A 96 -8.24 -16.95 7.69
CA LYS A 96 -8.90 -18.22 7.30
C LYS A 96 -8.76 -18.49 5.80
N LEU A 97 -7.53 -18.51 5.31
CA LEU A 97 -7.23 -18.75 3.90
C LEU A 97 -7.37 -20.23 3.53
N TYR A 98 -7.70 -20.49 2.27
CA TYR A 98 -7.74 -21.84 1.71
C TYR A 98 -6.33 -22.34 1.40
N PRO A 99 -6.11 -23.68 1.34
CA PRO A 99 -4.78 -24.27 1.07
C PRO A 99 -4.13 -23.87 -0.25
N TYR A 100 -4.92 -23.44 -1.26
CA TYR A 100 -4.40 -22.98 -2.55
C TYR A 100 -3.91 -21.53 -2.52
N GLN A 101 -4.25 -20.77 -1.48
CA GLN A 101 -3.87 -19.37 -1.33
C GLN A 101 -2.51 -19.25 -0.64
N LYS A 102 -1.62 -18.44 -1.18
CA LYS A 102 -0.32 -18.14 -0.58
C LYS A 102 -0.42 -16.85 0.22
N LEU A 103 0.12 -16.88 1.45
CA LEU A 103 0.16 -15.73 2.34
C LEU A 103 1.59 -15.20 2.45
N PHE A 104 1.74 -13.90 2.25
CA PHE A 104 2.98 -13.16 2.45
C PHE A 104 2.75 -11.97 3.37
N PHE A 105 3.83 -11.51 3.97
CA PHE A 105 3.85 -10.31 4.80
C PHE A 105 4.91 -9.36 4.24
N SER A 106 4.61 -8.07 4.22
CA SER A 106 5.54 -7.04 3.78
C SER A 106 5.55 -5.87 4.74
N THR A 107 6.73 -5.30 4.96
CA THR A 107 6.94 -4.07 5.69
C THR A 107 7.33 -2.94 4.75
N LEU A 108 7.15 -1.71 5.15
CA LEU A 108 7.68 -0.55 4.46
C LEU A 108 9.11 -0.32 4.96
N LYS A 109 10.02 -0.12 4.05
CA LYS A 109 11.39 0.27 4.38
C LYS A 109 11.73 1.56 3.67
N TYR A 110 12.04 2.57 4.46
CA TYR A 110 12.57 3.84 3.93
C TYR A 110 14.08 3.69 3.76
N SER A 111 14.61 4.17 2.64
CA SER A 111 16.04 4.01 2.35
C SER A 111 16.79 5.34 2.41
N ARG A 112 16.33 6.33 1.67
CA ARG A 112 17.03 7.60 1.49
C ARG A 112 16.05 8.76 1.36
N LEU A 113 16.49 9.93 1.77
CA LEU A 113 15.83 11.20 1.51
C LEU A 113 16.35 11.78 0.19
N ILE A 114 15.43 12.18 -0.67
CA ILE A 114 15.72 12.83 -1.93
C ILE A 114 15.31 14.29 -1.81
N PRO A 115 16.23 15.25 -1.91
CA PRO A 115 15.92 16.67 -1.86
C PRO A 115 14.98 17.06 -3.01
N LEU A 116 14.09 18.03 -2.77
CA LEU A 116 13.19 18.54 -3.82
C LEU A 116 13.87 19.56 -4.73
N PHE A 117 14.90 20.27 -4.26
CA PHE A 117 15.49 21.42 -4.92
C PHE A 117 16.99 21.29 -5.20
N GLU A 118 17.60 20.22 -4.72
CA GLU A 118 19.03 19.96 -4.87
C GLU A 118 19.22 18.53 -5.41
N GLU A 119 20.36 18.29 -6.05
CA GLU A 119 20.76 16.93 -6.43
C GLU A 119 21.41 16.23 -5.25
N GLY A 120 21.07 14.96 -5.05
CA GLY A 120 21.67 14.12 -4.03
C GLY A 120 20.67 13.13 -3.40
N GLU A 121 21.24 12.25 -2.60
CA GLU A 121 20.50 11.27 -1.80
C GLU A 121 21.14 11.20 -0.41
N TYR A 122 20.34 11.28 0.63
CA TYR A 122 20.83 11.26 2.01
C TYR A 122 20.28 10.05 2.75
N PRO A 123 21.14 9.21 3.36
CA PRO A 123 20.68 8.14 4.25
C PRO A 123 19.90 8.72 5.44
N LEU A 124 18.83 8.05 5.85
CA LEU A 124 18.01 8.51 6.96
C LEU A 124 18.78 8.47 8.30
N ASP A 125 19.57 7.43 8.50
CA ASP A 125 20.38 7.20 9.69
C ASP A 125 21.48 8.25 9.89
N GLU A 126 21.92 8.92 8.83
CA GLU A 126 22.91 10.00 8.90
C GLU A 126 22.25 11.38 9.06
N LEU A 127 21.09 11.59 8.44
CA LEU A 127 20.48 12.92 8.37
C LEU A 127 19.52 13.19 9.52
N LEU A 128 18.73 12.18 9.96
CA LEU A 128 17.65 12.37 10.90
C LEU A 128 18.06 12.44 12.39
N PRO A 129 19.10 11.73 12.89
CA PRO A 129 19.37 11.69 14.33
C PRO A 129 19.53 13.08 14.94
N HIS A 130 18.82 13.29 16.07
CA HIS A 130 18.83 14.54 16.85
C HIS A 130 18.38 15.80 16.08
N LYS A 131 17.67 15.64 14.95
CA LYS A 131 17.10 16.75 14.20
C LYS A 131 15.64 16.98 14.61
N HIS A 132 15.22 18.24 14.49
CA HIS A 132 13.80 18.59 14.48
C HIS A 132 13.30 18.55 13.04
N VAL A 133 12.27 17.73 12.79
CA VAL A 133 11.74 17.48 11.45
C VAL A 133 10.27 17.87 11.38
N LEU A 134 9.91 18.71 10.42
CA LEU A 134 8.53 18.95 10.03
C LEU A 134 8.12 17.86 9.03
N LEU A 135 7.23 16.95 9.45
CA LEU A 135 6.73 15.88 8.60
C LEU A 135 5.43 16.30 7.91
N LEU A 136 5.55 16.73 6.65
CA LEU A 136 4.42 17.11 5.80
C LEU A 136 3.88 15.86 5.09
N THR A 137 2.60 15.53 5.30
CA THR A 137 1.96 14.34 4.70
C THR A 137 0.59 14.66 4.12
N GLY A 138 0.27 14.00 2.99
CA GLY A 138 -1.05 13.97 2.35
C GLY A 138 -1.46 12.54 2.00
N ILE A 139 -1.26 11.61 2.93
CA ILE A 139 -1.54 10.17 2.78
C ILE A 139 -2.60 9.70 3.78
N ALA A 140 -3.25 8.58 3.47
CA ALA A 140 -4.36 8.04 4.26
C ALA A 140 -4.01 7.64 5.71
N SER A 141 -2.76 7.29 5.98
CA SER A 141 -2.31 6.81 7.30
C SER A 141 -0.88 7.30 7.59
N PRO A 142 -0.71 8.56 8.03
CA PRO A 142 0.59 9.16 8.31
C PRO A 142 1.24 8.64 9.61
N GLU A 143 0.44 8.06 10.52
CA GLU A 143 0.89 7.64 11.84
C GLU A 143 2.01 6.60 11.76
N GLN A 144 1.90 5.63 10.83
CA GLN A 144 2.93 4.62 10.65
C GLN A 144 4.25 5.25 10.21
N MET A 145 4.22 6.16 9.24
CA MET A 145 5.42 6.87 8.78
C MET A 145 6.07 7.66 9.93
N LYS A 146 5.26 8.31 10.77
CA LYS A 146 5.76 9.02 11.94
C LYS A 146 6.48 8.07 12.90
N MET A 147 5.84 6.95 13.28
CA MET A 147 6.44 5.94 14.16
C MET A 147 7.75 5.39 13.59
N ASP A 148 7.78 5.08 12.29
CA ASP A 148 8.97 4.56 11.62
C ASP A 148 10.13 5.57 11.66
N LEU A 149 9.83 6.86 11.50
CA LEU A 149 10.84 7.92 11.56
C LEU A 149 11.29 8.23 13.00
N GLU A 150 10.43 8.06 13.99
CA GLU A 150 10.79 8.24 15.41
C GLU A 150 11.89 7.26 15.86
N HIS A 151 12.05 6.11 15.19
CA HIS A 151 13.14 5.16 15.46
C HIS A 151 14.54 5.74 15.19
N TYR A 152 14.65 6.84 14.43
CA TYR A 152 15.91 7.53 14.16
C TYR A 152 16.24 8.63 15.19
N GLU A 153 15.67 8.58 16.39
CA GLU A 153 15.88 9.58 17.46
C GLU A 153 15.59 11.02 17.00
N THR A 154 14.54 11.18 16.20
CA THR A 154 14.15 12.44 15.56
C THR A 154 12.95 13.05 16.29
N ASP A 155 13.01 14.35 16.55
CA ASP A 155 11.85 15.11 17.04
C ASP A 155 10.96 15.50 15.87
N ILE A 156 9.73 14.98 15.82
CA ILE A 156 8.85 15.12 14.66
C ILE A 156 7.63 15.98 15.01
N THR A 157 7.49 17.08 14.28
CA THR A 157 6.25 17.86 14.25
C THR A 157 5.43 17.42 13.02
N PRO A 158 4.29 16.74 13.20
CA PRO A 158 3.47 16.32 12.06
C PRO A 158 2.60 17.47 11.54
N LEU A 159 2.57 17.64 10.24
CA LEU A 159 1.63 18.47 9.50
C LEU A 159 0.89 17.59 8.48
N SER A 160 -0.26 17.05 8.89
CA SER A 160 -0.98 16.05 8.10
C SER A 160 -2.21 16.64 7.43
N PHE A 161 -2.35 16.36 6.14
CA PHE A 161 -3.49 16.71 5.30
C PHE A 161 -4.27 15.46 4.90
N GLY A 162 -5.47 15.65 4.37
CA GLY A 162 -6.27 14.55 3.85
C GLY A 162 -5.58 13.78 2.73
N ASP A 163 -6.02 12.54 2.51
CA ASP A 163 -5.50 11.68 1.45
C ASP A 163 -5.65 12.34 0.07
N HIS A 164 -4.60 12.27 -0.75
CA HIS A 164 -4.50 12.93 -2.05
C HIS A 164 -4.69 14.45 -2.02
N HIS A 165 -4.31 15.12 -0.91
CA HIS A 165 -4.37 16.58 -0.81
C HIS A 165 -3.50 17.28 -1.86
N TYR A 166 -4.07 18.28 -2.55
CA TYR A 166 -3.33 19.15 -3.45
C TYR A 166 -2.75 20.32 -2.66
N PHE A 167 -1.44 20.30 -2.46
CA PHE A 167 -0.76 21.35 -1.71
C PHE A 167 -0.79 22.70 -2.43
N SER A 168 -1.06 23.74 -1.70
CA SER A 168 -1.06 25.12 -2.14
C SER A 168 -0.09 25.97 -1.31
N ALA A 169 0.24 27.16 -1.79
CA ALA A 169 1.10 28.09 -1.03
C ALA A 169 0.53 28.46 0.36
N LYS A 170 -0.78 28.30 0.57
CA LYS A 170 -1.45 28.57 1.86
C LYS A 170 -1.23 27.45 2.88
N ASP A 171 -0.89 26.25 2.43
CA ASP A 171 -0.69 25.08 3.30
C ASP A 171 0.72 25.08 3.92
N VAL A 172 1.61 25.94 3.42
CA VAL A 172 3.02 26.04 3.83
C VAL A 172 3.34 27.39 4.48
N ALA A 173 2.40 28.36 4.44
CA ALA A 173 2.53 29.68 5.05
C ALA A 173 2.09 29.67 6.52
#